data_b6a8d14f2786b3a903cb38c4c75edb0c
#
_entry.id   b6a8d14f2786b3a903cb38c4c75edb0c
#
_cell.length_a   1.000
_cell.length_b   1.000
_cell.length_c   1.000
_cell.angle_alpha   90.00
_cell.angle_beta   90.00
_cell.angle_gamma   90.00
#
_symmetry.space_group_name_H-M   'P 1'
#
loop_
_entity.id
_entity.type
_entity.pdbx_description
1 polymer ?
#
loop_
_entity_poly.entity_id
_entity_poly.type
_entity_poly.pdbx_seq_one_letter_code
_entity_poly.pdbx_strand_id
1 'polypeptide(L)'
;MQKTSSGEKIKIVISDCHLSAGRFFEGRLNAHEDFNFDDEMCKLFEYFSTGIYGETSEGPVDVELFINGDYLDFLNVPYQGEFEDSITEEISLYKLEAIIAGHPQVMGALKKFASKPGKKITYLIGNHDADLFFPKVRERIVKAWDPDGQFPSDKIKVIADVDRVRFEGGVEIHHGNQFEAVHVLNFDQPILKTFLDEPVLNLPWGSFYVLKIINRLKWEREFIDKVRPVKVFVFFGLILDTWFTLRFVTLSIFYFLKTRFIYSPRRRSSLTTTAKILKEETDFMLDLERPARRLLDQEAAVKTVVFGHTHKPMNKVYPDGKQYINTGTWTKMINLDLRSIGQQFCLTFAFIRIKDGQSHCELRQWIGEHSPHKSFQS
;
A
#
# COMPACT_ATOMS: atom_id res chain seq x y z
N MET A 1 5.76 30.29 -5.98
CA MET A 1 5.61 29.60 -4.69
C MET A 1 4.47 30.26 -3.92
N GLN A 2 3.35 29.57 -3.73
CA GLN A 2 2.26 30.10 -2.89
C GLN A 2 2.66 29.96 -1.41
N LYS A 3 2.55 31.05 -0.63
CA LYS A 3 2.75 31.03 0.81
C LYS A 3 1.62 30.24 1.46
N THR A 4 1.94 29.34 2.39
CA THR A 4 0.96 28.71 3.28
C THR A 4 0.39 29.80 4.20
N SER A 5 -0.93 29.85 4.38
CA SER A 5 -1.60 30.81 5.27
C SER A 5 -2.05 30.14 6.55
N SER A 6 -2.23 30.93 7.61
CA SER A 6 -2.77 30.48 8.90
C SER A 6 -4.12 29.76 8.69
N GLY A 7 -4.27 28.56 9.32
CA GLY A 7 -5.49 27.74 9.20
C GLY A 7 -5.51 26.76 8.02
N GLU A 8 -4.46 26.69 7.21
CA GLU A 8 -4.35 25.72 6.11
C GLU A 8 -3.82 24.38 6.64
N LYS A 9 -4.52 23.28 6.30
CA LYS A 9 -4.10 21.92 6.61
C LYS A 9 -3.62 21.23 5.33
N ILE A 10 -2.46 20.64 5.37
CA ILE A 10 -1.86 19.91 4.24
C ILE A 10 -1.81 18.42 4.57
N LYS A 11 -2.16 17.59 3.59
CA LYS A 11 -1.98 16.12 3.69
C LYS A 11 -1.18 15.64 2.49
N ILE A 12 -0.18 14.82 2.80
CA ILE A 12 0.64 14.12 1.82
C ILE A 12 0.25 12.66 1.90
N VAL A 13 -0.39 12.14 0.86
CA VAL A 13 -0.88 10.76 0.84
C VAL A 13 0.03 9.92 -0.03
N ILE A 14 0.66 8.91 0.57
CA ILE A 14 1.44 7.87 -0.12
C ILE A 14 0.79 6.51 0.12
N SER A 15 0.99 5.56 -0.79
CA SER A 15 0.56 4.17 -0.64
C SER A 15 1.50 3.21 -1.37
N ASP A 16 1.31 1.92 -1.16
CA ASP A 16 1.93 0.86 -1.95
C ASP A 16 3.46 1.02 -2.06
N CYS A 17 4.10 1.25 -0.92
CA CYS A 17 5.55 1.38 -0.84
C CYS A 17 6.21 0.01 -0.72
N HIS A 18 5.56 -0.97 -0.07
CA HIS A 18 6.00 -2.35 0.06
C HIS A 18 7.40 -2.51 0.65
N LEU A 19 7.68 -1.80 1.75
CA LEU A 19 8.91 -2.01 2.52
C LEU A 19 8.91 -3.41 3.11
N SER A 20 9.87 -4.25 2.71
CA SER A 20 10.08 -5.60 3.22
C SER A 20 11.30 -5.63 4.16
N ALA A 21 12.05 -6.73 4.21
CA ALA A 21 13.20 -6.89 5.12
C ALA A 21 14.49 -6.18 4.65
N GLY A 22 14.39 -5.27 3.67
CA GLY A 22 15.51 -4.56 3.09
C GLY A 22 16.26 -5.35 2.01
N ARG A 23 17.16 -4.65 1.31
CA ARG A 23 17.91 -5.21 0.18
C ARG A 23 18.80 -6.41 0.55
N PHE A 24 19.25 -6.46 1.79
CA PHE A 24 20.01 -7.59 2.32
C PHE A 24 19.29 -8.11 3.56
N PHE A 25 18.93 -9.38 3.54
CA PHE A 25 18.28 -10.07 4.64
C PHE A 25 18.98 -11.40 4.91
N GLU A 26 19.29 -11.70 6.18
CA GLU A 26 20.02 -12.90 6.61
C GLU A 26 21.33 -13.12 5.83
N GLY A 27 22.04 -12.03 5.52
CA GLY A 27 23.34 -12.07 4.81
C GLY A 27 23.26 -12.36 3.31
N ARG A 28 22.07 -12.32 2.71
CA ARG A 28 21.83 -12.56 1.28
C ARG A 28 21.08 -11.40 0.63
N LEU A 29 21.23 -11.27 -0.69
CA LEU A 29 20.41 -10.37 -1.47
C LEU A 29 18.94 -10.83 -1.41
N ASN A 30 18.06 -9.92 -1.03
CA ASN A 30 16.64 -10.22 -0.83
C ASN A 30 15.85 -9.97 -2.12
N ALA A 31 15.50 -11.04 -2.83
CA ALA A 31 14.65 -10.97 -4.03
C ALA A 31 13.19 -10.52 -3.75
N HIS A 32 12.80 -10.48 -2.48
CA HIS A 32 11.46 -10.08 -2.04
C HIS A 32 11.40 -8.62 -1.60
N GLU A 33 12.53 -7.86 -1.69
CA GLU A 33 12.52 -6.44 -1.43
C GLU A 33 12.14 -5.67 -2.70
N ASP A 34 10.97 -5.07 -2.67
CA ASP A 34 10.40 -4.33 -3.78
C ASP A 34 10.66 -2.83 -3.69
N PHE A 35 10.88 -2.32 -2.47
CA PHE A 35 11.17 -0.92 -2.21
C PHE A 35 12.69 -0.65 -2.27
N ASN A 36 13.09 0.33 -3.06
CA ASN A 36 14.50 0.69 -3.23
C ASN A 36 14.71 2.22 -3.28
N PHE A 37 13.84 2.97 -2.58
CA PHE A 37 13.80 4.44 -2.66
C PHE A 37 13.89 5.09 -1.27
N ASP A 38 14.68 4.49 -0.36
CA ASP A 38 14.86 4.98 1.03
C ASP A 38 15.31 6.45 1.04
N ASP A 39 16.33 6.80 0.25
CA ASP A 39 16.86 8.17 0.18
C ASP A 39 15.80 9.17 -0.32
N GLU A 40 15.05 8.81 -1.37
CA GLU A 40 14.04 9.68 -1.94
C GLU A 40 12.85 9.87 -0.99
N MET A 41 12.47 8.83 -0.26
CA MET A 41 11.43 8.90 0.74
C MET A 41 11.86 9.77 1.94
N CYS A 42 13.10 9.63 2.40
CA CYS A 42 13.65 10.48 3.45
C CYS A 42 13.65 11.97 3.04
N LYS A 43 14.05 12.27 1.81
CA LYS A 43 14.02 13.63 1.25
C LYS A 43 12.61 14.18 1.11
N LEU A 44 11.63 13.35 0.71
CA LEU A 44 10.21 13.74 0.69
C LEU A 44 9.75 14.19 2.08
N PHE A 45 10.01 13.36 3.12
CA PHE A 45 9.63 13.68 4.49
C PHE A 45 10.33 14.93 5.01
N GLU A 46 11.62 15.10 4.69
CA GLU A 46 12.35 16.30 5.05
C GLU A 46 11.79 17.54 4.38
N TYR A 47 11.50 17.49 3.08
CA TYR A 47 10.91 18.60 2.32
C TYR A 47 9.58 19.06 2.93
N PHE A 48 8.65 18.12 3.25
CA PHE A 48 7.35 18.46 3.80
C PHE A 48 7.37 18.74 5.32
N SER A 49 8.53 18.75 5.92
CA SER A 49 8.70 19.08 7.35
C SER A 49 9.63 20.27 7.60
N THR A 50 10.19 20.87 6.54
CA THR A 50 11.15 22.01 6.63
C THR A 50 10.76 23.13 5.68
N GLY A 51 11.55 24.18 5.64
CA GLY A 51 11.35 25.31 4.72
C GLY A 51 9.94 25.90 4.80
N ILE A 52 9.25 26.02 3.68
CA ILE A 52 7.89 26.56 3.60
C ILE A 52 6.83 25.70 4.29
N TYR A 53 7.13 24.43 4.56
CA TYR A 53 6.28 23.49 5.31
C TYR A 53 6.73 23.33 6.77
N GLY A 54 7.77 24.04 7.21
CA GLY A 54 8.28 24.02 8.57
C GLY A 54 7.52 24.98 9.48
N GLU A 55 8.29 25.71 10.29
CA GLU A 55 7.82 26.77 11.16
C GLU A 55 7.88 28.11 10.43
N THR A 56 6.81 28.88 10.48
CA THR A 56 6.69 30.20 9.87
C THR A 56 6.50 31.28 10.96
N SER A 57 6.49 32.55 10.56
CA SER A 57 6.17 33.66 11.49
C SER A 57 4.75 33.58 12.08
N GLU A 58 3.86 32.80 11.45
CA GLU A 58 2.47 32.58 11.89
C GLU A 58 2.32 31.29 12.72
N GLY A 59 3.42 30.55 12.92
CA GLY A 59 3.47 29.28 13.65
C GLY A 59 3.83 28.08 12.74
N PRO A 60 3.78 26.87 13.30
CA PRO A 60 4.07 25.67 12.52
C PRO A 60 2.99 25.38 11.48
N VAL A 61 3.42 24.99 10.28
CA VAL A 61 2.50 24.54 9.21
C VAL A 61 1.97 23.16 9.55
N ASP A 62 0.65 22.99 9.50
CA ASP A 62 -0.01 21.69 9.76
C ASP A 62 0.13 20.79 8.53
N VAL A 63 1.00 19.78 8.64
CA VAL A 63 1.22 18.78 7.58
C VAL A 63 1.04 17.38 8.17
N GLU A 64 0.10 16.63 7.59
CA GLU A 64 -0.10 15.22 7.91
C GLU A 64 0.43 14.34 6.79
N LEU A 65 1.36 13.43 7.13
CA LEU A 65 1.72 12.31 6.28
C LEU A 65 0.66 11.23 6.47
N PHE A 66 -0.12 10.96 5.42
CA PHE A 66 -1.11 9.90 5.41
C PHE A 66 -0.61 8.72 4.59
N ILE A 67 -0.36 7.62 5.25
CA ILE A 67 0.07 6.35 4.66
C ILE A 67 -1.20 5.54 4.38
N ASN A 68 -1.52 5.35 3.11
CA ASN A 68 -2.78 4.74 2.67
C ASN A 68 -2.62 3.26 2.32
N GLY A 69 -2.17 2.45 3.26
CA GLY A 69 -2.01 1.00 3.13
C GLY A 69 -0.81 0.54 2.30
N ASP A 70 -0.48 -0.72 2.45
CA ASP A 70 0.61 -1.42 1.76
C ASP A 70 1.95 -0.67 1.84
N TYR A 71 2.19 -0.05 3.01
CA TYR A 71 3.45 0.62 3.29
C TYR A 71 4.52 -0.39 3.72
N LEU A 72 4.16 -1.29 4.62
CA LEU A 72 4.99 -2.40 5.06
C LEU A 72 4.50 -3.68 4.37
N ASP A 73 5.41 -4.46 3.81
CA ASP A 73 5.08 -5.71 3.13
C ASP A 73 5.40 -6.93 3.99
N PHE A 74 4.49 -7.28 4.88
CA PHE A 74 4.63 -8.48 5.72
C PHE A 74 4.54 -9.78 4.91
N LEU A 75 3.87 -9.77 3.76
CA LEU A 75 3.73 -10.97 2.93
C LEU A 75 5.08 -11.37 2.30
N ASN A 76 5.96 -10.40 2.05
CA ASN A 76 7.27 -10.62 1.43
C ASN A 76 8.40 -10.91 2.44
N VAL A 77 8.11 -10.98 3.75
CA VAL A 77 9.10 -11.35 4.78
C VAL A 77 8.91 -12.80 5.18
N PRO A 78 9.89 -13.70 4.98
CA PRO A 78 9.84 -15.06 5.48
C PRO A 78 10.02 -15.10 7.01
N TYR A 79 9.44 -16.09 7.65
CA TYR A 79 9.69 -16.45 9.05
C TYR A 79 10.48 -17.74 9.08
N GLN A 80 11.68 -17.73 9.66
CA GLN A 80 12.59 -18.89 9.70
C GLN A 80 12.81 -19.54 8.32
N GLY A 81 12.92 -18.72 7.27
CA GLY A 81 13.16 -19.18 5.90
C GLY A 81 11.91 -19.62 5.12
N GLU A 82 10.72 -19.63 5.74
CA GLU A 82 9.47 -20.06 5.10
C GLU A 82 8.42 -18.93 5.05
N PHE A 83 7.58 -18.98 4.02
CA PHE A 83 6.41 -18.09 3.90
C PHE A 83 5.20 -18.75 4.54
N GLU A 84 5.05 -18.50 5.84
CA GLU A 84 3.97 -19.07 6.66
C GLU A 84 2.60 -18.52 6.24
N ASP A 85 1.58 -19.37 6.30
CA ASP A 85 0.20 -19.01 6.02
C ASP A 85 -0.70 -18.99 7.28
N SER A 86 -0.18 -19.44 8.40
CA SER A 86 -0.80 -19.36 9.72
C SER A 86 -0.08 -18.28 10.54
N ILE A 87 -0.39 -17.02 10.24
CA ILE A 87 0.33 -15.87 10.78
C ILE A 87 -0.21 -15.51 12.16
N THR A 88 0.62 -15.73 13.19
CA THR A 88 0.35 -15.32 14.58
C THR A 88 0.91 -13.92 14.86
N GLU A 89 0.56 -13.34 16.03
CA GLU A 89 1.12 -12.06 16.48
C GLU A 89 2.65 -12.12 16.65
N GLU A 90 3.19 -13.27 17.09
CA GLU A 90 4.63 -13.48 17.22
C GLU A 90 5.33 -13.43 15.85
N ILE A 91 4.79 -14.16 14.85
CA ILE A 91 5.30 -14.13 13.48
C ILE A 91 5.24 -12.72 12.90
N SER A 92 4.14 -12.01 13.12
CA SER A 92 3.98 -10.62 12.67
C SER A 92 5.01 -9.69 13.30
N LEU A 93 5.28 -9.84 14.59
CA LEU A 93 6.32 -9.04 15.28
C LEU A 93 7.72 -9.36 14.75
N TYR A 94 8.05 -10.63 14.53
CA TYR A 94 9.32 -11.00 13.90
C TYR A 94 9.50 -10.34 12.54
N LYS A 95 8.48 -10.40 11.68
CA LYS A 95 8.49 -9.77 10.36
C LYS A 95 8.65 -8.26 10.46
N LEU A 96 7.96 -7.63 11.41
CA LEU A 96 8.08 -6.19 11.65
C LEU A 96 9.49 -5.78 12.06
N GLU A 97 10.15 -6.56 12.95
CA GLU A 97 11.53 -6.27 13.32
C GLU A 97 12.48 -6.37 12.13
N ALA A 98 12.28 -7.35 11.25
CA ALA A 98 13.05 -7.48 10.02
C ALA A 98 12.85 -6.26 9.10
N ILE A 99 11.62 -5.78 8.94
CA ILE A 99 11.32 -4.59 8.13
C ILE A 99 11.96 -3.33 8.75
N ILE A 100 11.83 -3.13 10.05
CA ILE A 100 12.46 -2.00 10.74
C ILE A 100 13.98 -2.01 10.57
N ALA A 101 14.59 -3.18 10.71
CA ALA A 101 16.04 -3.35 10.53
C ALA A 101 16.47 -3.17 9.07
N GLY A 102 15.59 -3.51 8.11
CA GLY A 102 15.84 -3.37 6.67
C GLY A 102 15.86 -1.92 6.18
N HIS A 103 15.09 -1.03 6.83
CA HIS A 103 14.89 0.37 6.42
C HIS A 103 15.16 1.39 7.54
N PRO A 104 16.35 1.36 8.18
CA PRO A 104 16.61 2.20 9.36
C PRO A 104 16.58 3.70 9.05
N GLN A 105 16.95 4.09 7.82
CA GLN A 105 16.91 5.49 7.39
C GLN A 105 15.48 6.01 7.30
N VAL A 106 14.57 5.24 6.71
CA VAL A 106 13.15 5.59 6.60
C VAL A 106 12.50 5.66 7.98
N MET A 107 12.79 4.70 8.87
CA MET A 107 12.29 4.74 10.25
C MET A 107 12.79 5.98 11.01
N GLY A 108 14.06 6.32 10.84
CA GLY A 108 14.64 7.55 11.38
C GLY A 108 14.02 8.82 10.83
N ALA A 109 13.71 8.85 9.53
CA ALA A 109 13.07 9.98 8.87
C ALA A 109 11.63 10.18 9.33
N LEU A 110 10.86 9.10 9.56
CA LEU A 110 9.50 9.17 10.14
C LEU A 110 9.53 9.71 11.58
N LYS A 111 10.47 9.22 12.42
CA LYS A 111 10.68 9.78 13.75
C LYS A 111 10.99 11.28 13.67
N LYS A 112 11.94 11.69 12.81
CA LYS A 112 12.33 13.08 12.61
C LYS A 112 11.16 13.94 12.11
N PHE A 113 10.33 13.41 11.21
CA PHE A 113 9.13 14.09 10.73
C PHE A 113 8.13 14.29 11.87
N ALA A 114 7.75 13.25 12.60
CA ALA A 114 6.78 13.31 13.69
C ALA A 114 7.23 14.22 14.83
N SER A 115 8.54 14.31 15.13
CA SER A 115 9.08 15.17 16.19
C SER A 115 8.86 16.67 15.95
N LYS A 116 8.64 17.09 14.70
CA LYS A 116 8.50 18.51 14.38
C LYS A 116 7.11 19.05 14.75
N PRO A 117 7.02 20.34 15.16
CA PRO A 117 5.74 21.00 15.41
C PRO A 117 4.83 20.97 14.16
N GLY A 118 3.53 20.79 14.36
CA GLY A 118 2.55 20.77 13.28
C GLY A 118 2.61 19.54 12.35
N LYS A 119 3.46 18.52 12.65
CA LYS A 119 3.56 17.31 11.83
C LYS A 119 2.85 16.14 12.50
N LYS A 120 2.14 15.34 11.70
CA LYS A 120 1.41 14.14 12.13
C LYS A 120 1.61 13.02 11.12
N ILE A 121 1.51 11.78 11.59
CA ILE A 121 1.51 10.57 10.76
C ILE A 121 0.24 9.80 11.04
N THR A 122 -0.49 9.48 9.98
CA THR A 122 -1.63 8.55 10.04
C THR A 122 -1.37 7.41 9.07
N TYR A 123 -1.49 6.17 9.55
CA TYR A 123 -1.29 4.96 8.77
C TYR A 123 -2.58 4.15 8.73
N LEU A 124 -3.21 4.05 7.57
CA LEU A 124 -4.38 3.21 7.30
C LEU A 124 -3.92 1.86 6.77
N ILE A 125 -4.53 0.79 7.24
CA ILE A 125 -4.26 -0.60 6.83
C ILE A 125 -4.55 -0.84 5.34
N GLY A 126 -3.68 -1.62 4.66
CA GLY A 126 -3.89 -2.24 3.35
C GLY A 126 -3.93 -3.76 3.44
N ASN A 127 -3.84 -4.46 2.32
CA ASN A 127 -3.90 -5.93 2.30
C ASN A 127 -2.55 -6.62 2.49
N HIS A 128 -1.42 -5.95 2.25
CA HIS A 128 -0.07 -6.46 2.51
C HIS A 128 0.39 -6.23 3.95
N ASP A 129 -0.27 -5.33 4.66
CA ASP A 129 0.01 -5.00 6.06
C ASP A 129 -1.17 -5.38 6.99
N ALA A 130 -1.88 -6.46 6.65
CA ALA A 130 -2.95 -7.03 7.49
C ALA A 130 -2.48 -7.41 8.91
N ASP A 131 -1.19 -7.59 9.13
CA ASP A 131 -0.55 -7.81 10.43
C ASP A 131 -0.85 -6.67 11.42
N LEU A 132 -1.22 -5.49 10.93
CA LEU A 132 -1.71 -4.37 11.74
C LEU A 132 -3.01 -4.67 12.51
N PHE A 133 -3.72 -5.74 12.20
CA PHE A 133 -4.84 -6.19 13.04
C PHE A 133 -4.39 -6.62 14.45
N PHE A 134 -3.14 -7.03 14.63
CA PHE A 134 -2.60 -7.33 15.94
C PHE A 134 -2.23 -6.04 16.71
N PRO A 135 -2.75 -5.88 17.95
CA PRO A 135 -2.48 -4.68 18.75
C PRO A 135 -0.99 -4.43 19.02
N LYS A 136 -0.22 -5.48 19.36
CA LYS A 136 1.21 -5.33 19.66
C LYS A 136 2.03 -4.94 18.43
N VAL A 137 1.59 -5.32 17.22
CA VAL A 137 2.24 -4.88 15.97
C VAL A 137 2.07 -3.36 15.81
N ARG A 138 0.86 -2.83 16.01
CA ARG A 138 0.61 -1.38 15.96
C ARG A 138 1.41 -0.61 17.04
N GLU A 139 1.38 -1.11 18.28
CA GLU A 139 2.16 -0.54 19.37
C GLU A 139 3.65 -0.51 19.05
N ARG A 140 4.17 -1.58 18.46
CA ARG A 140 5.57 -1.68 18.08
C ARG A 140 5.96 -0.71 16.96
N ILE A 141 5.07 -0.46 16.00
CA ILE A 141 5.27 0.55 14.95
C ILE A 141 5.32 1.95 15.57
N VAL A 142 4.34 2.28 16.40
CA VAL A 142 4.34 3.58 17.11
C VAL A 142 5.63 3.76 17.90
N LYS A 143 6.09 2.71 18.60
CA LYS A 143 7.36 2.73 19.35
C LYS A 143 8.59 2.86 18.44
N ALA A 144 8.55 2.38 17.20
CA ALA A 144 9.65 2.58 16.25
C ALA A 144 9.79 4.06 15.84
N TRP A 145 8.66 4.76 15.72
CA TRP A 145 8.61 6.17 15.32
C TRP A 145 8.63 7.14 16.50
N ASP A 146 8.31 6.69 17.71
CA ASP A 146 8.41 7.42 18.99
C ASP A 146 9.00 6.51 20.08
N PRO A 147 10.31 6.17 20.00
CA PRO A 147 10.92 5.23 20.94
C PRO A 147 10.91 5.70 22.40
N ASP A 148 10.87 7.01 22.62
CA ASP A 148 10.91 7.62 23.94
C ASP A 148 9.51 7.88 24.52
N GLY A 149 8.44 7.64 23.72
CA GLY A 149 7.05 7.86 24.12
C GLY A 149 6.73 9.33 24.47
N GLN A 150 7.41 10.26 23.80
CA GLN A 150 7.33 11.69 24.14
C GLN A 150 6.28 12.45 23.33
N PHE A 151 5.78 11.84 22.26
CA PHE A 151 4.83 12.54 21.40
C PHE A 151 3.40 12.46 21.96
N PRO A 152 2.58 13.51 21.78
CA PRO A 152 1.15 13.43 22.06
C PRO A 152 0.49 12.27 21.29
N SER A 153 -0.49 11.63 21.88
CA SER A 153 -1.16 10.43 21.34
C SER A 153 -1.83 10.64 19.96
N ASP A 154 -2.06 11.89 19.55
CA ASP A 154 -2.62 12.24 18.25
C ASP A 154 -1.58 12.46 17.15
N LYS A 155 -0.28 12.40 17.49
CA LYS A 155 0.83 12.61 16.55
C LYS A 155 1.04 11.45 15.59
N ILE A 156 0.89 10.22 16.08
CA ILE A 156 1.06 9.00 15.30
C ILE A 156 -0.18 8.14 15.53
N LYS A 157 -0.88 7.84 14.44
CA LYS A 157 -2.08 6.99 14.46
C LYS A 157 -1.91 5.83 13.49
N VAL A 158 -2.18 4.61 13.94
CA VAL A 158 -2.28 3.41 13.08
C VAL A 158 -3.72 2.94 13.13
N ILE A 159 -4.39 2.97 11.99
CA ILE A 159 -5.82 2.68 11.83
C ILE A 159 -5.97 1.33 11.16
N ALA A 160 -6.53 0.36 11.88
CA ALA A 160 -6.77 -1.00 11.40
C ALA A 160 -8.19 -1.50 11.74
N ASP A 161 -9.10 -0.62 12.13
CA ASP A 161 -10.48 -0.92 12.50
C ASP A 161 -11.50 -0.44 11.46
N VAL A 162 -11.05 0.35 10.49
CA VAL A 162 -11.87 0.83 9.36
C VAL A 162 -11.10 0.72 8.05
N ASP A 163 -11.83 0.65 6.94
CA ASP A 163 -11.29 0.54 5.58
C ASP A 163 -11.19 1.89 4.85
N ARG A 164 -11.57 2.99 5.53
CA ARG A 164 -11.59 4.33 4.95
C ARG A 164 -11.48 5.43 6.00
N VAL A 165 -11.02 6.58 5.55
CA VAL A 165 -10.99 7.81 6.35
C VAL A 165 -11.55 8.96 5.52
N ARG A 166 -12.38 9.80 6.16
CA ARG A 166 -12.97 10.99 5.53
C ARG A 166 -12.43 12.25 6.19
N PHE A 167 -12.11 13.22 5.37
CA PHE A 167 -11.62 14.53 5.78
C PHE A 167 -12.59 15.66 5.42
N GLU A 168 -12.38 16.79 6.08
CA GLU A 168 -13.04 18.05 5.70
C GLU A 168 -12.81 18.36 4.21
N GLY A 169 -13.73 19.10 3.58
CA GLY A 169 -13.65 19.44 2.17
C GLY A 169 -14.11 18.33 1.23
N GLY A 170 -14.67 17.22 1.78
CA GLY A 170 -15.26 16.14 0.99
C GLY A 170 -14.24 15.20 0.38
N VAL A 171 -13.09 15.00 1.04
CA VAL A 171 -12.08 14.01 0.64
C VAL A 171 -12.29 12.71 1.39
N GLU A 172 -12.36 11.60 0.67
CA GLU A 172 -12.44 10.25 1.22
C GLU A 172 -11.27 9.41 0.72
N ILE A 173 -10.56 8.75 1.64
CA ILE A 173 -9.40 7.93 1.35
C ILE A 173 -9.71 6.48 1.69
N HIS A 174 -9.44 5.58 0.77
CA HIS A 174 -9.46 4.13 0.90
C HIS A 174 -8.14 3.56 0.43
N HIS A 175 -7.70 2.42 0.95
CA HIS A 175 -6.59 1.74 0.28
C HIS A 175 -7.01 1.26 -1.11
N GLY A 176 -8.16 0.60 -1.26
CA GLY A 176 -8.70 0.17 -2.55
C GLY A 176 -8.93 -1.34 -2.65
N ASN A 177 -8.26 -2.13 -1.83
CA ASN A 177 -8.35 -3.60 -1.79
C ASN A 177 -9.77 -4.13 -1.54
N GLN A 178 -10.65 -3.36 -0.87
CA GLN A 178 -12.03 -3.73 -0.60
C GLN A 178 -12.89 -3.84 -1.86
N PHE A 179 -12.43 -3.31 -3.00
CA PHE A 179 -13.12 -3.41 -4.28
C PHE A 179 -12.66 -4.61 -5.13
N GLU A 180 -11.64 -5.34 -4.68
CA GLU A 180 -11.16 -6.58 -5.29
C GLU A 180 -11.46 -7.80 -4.40
N ALA A 181 -12.29 -8.73 -4.87
CA ALA A 181 -12.77 -9.86 -4.06
C ALA A 181 -11.66 -10.73 -3.47
N VAL A 182 -10.51 -10.81 -4.15
CA VAL A 182 -9.34 -11.59 -3.72
C VAL A 182 -8.54 -10.94 -2.61
N HIS A 183 -8.70 -9.63 -2.39
CA HIS A 183 -7.92 -8.82 -1.46
C HIS A 183 -8.74 -8.21 -0.33
N VAL A 184 -10.07 -8.49 -0.27
CA VAL A 184 -10.95 -7.95 0.77
C VAL A 184 -10.53 -8.46 2.15
N LEU A 185 -10.20 -7.52 3.03
CA LEU A 185 -9.99 -7.80 4.45
C LEU A 185 -11.32 -7.95 5.19
N ASN A 186 -11.38 -8.89 6.12
CA ASN A 186 -12.56 -9.09 6.95
C ASN A 186 -12.41 -8.33 8.28
N PHE A 187 -12.95 -7.13 8.34
CA PHE A 187 -12.91 -6.28 9.55
C PHE A 187 -13.79 -6.79 10.70
N ASP A 188 -14.83 -7.57 10.41
CA ASP A 188 -15.70 -8.16 11.45
C ASP A 188 -15.00 -9.31 12.18
N GLN A 189 -14.14 -10.05 11.49
CA GLN A 189 -13.39 -11.16 12.04
C GLN A 189 -11.95 -11.18 11.49
N PRO A 190 -11.12 -10.19 11.84
CA PRO A 190 -9.76 -10.07 11.29
C PRO A 190 -8.80 -11.15 11.82
N ILE A 191 -9.11 -11.72 12.98
CA ILE A 191 -8.30 -12.73 13.66
C ILE A 191 -9.17 -13.96 13.96
N LEU A 192 -8.71 -15.13 13.54
CA LEU A 192 -9.34 -16.41 13.80
C LEU A 192 -8.79 -17.00 15.11
N LYS A 193 -9.68 -17.31 16.05
CA LYS A 193 -9.33 -17.86 17.38
C LYS A 193 -9.91 -19.25 17.62
N THR A 194 -10.94 -19.65 16.85
CA THR A 194 -11.71 -20.85 17.14
C THR A 194 -11.00 -22.11 16.63
N PHE A 195 -10.81 -23.10 17.49
CA PHE A 195 -10.19 -24.40 17.22
C PHE A 195 -8.73 -24.32 16.69
N LEU A 196 -7.99 -23.27 17.10
CA LEU A 196 -6.58 -23.09 16.82
C LEU A 196 -5.84 -22.99 18.15
N ASP A 197 -4.60 -23.47 18.19
CA ASP A 197 -3.75 -23.38 19.37
C ASP A 197 -3.42 -21.91 19.69
N GLU A 198 -3.23 -21.11 18.63
CA GLU A 198 -2.98 -19.67 18.72
C GLU A 198 -3.87 -18.87 17.75
N PRO A 199 -4.19 -17.60 18.08
CA PRO A 199 -4.89 -16.71 17.16
C PRO A 199 -4.07 -16.43 15.91
N VAL A 200 -4.67 -16.54 14.71
CA VAL A 200 -4.02 -16.28 13.43
C VAL A 200 -4.80 -15.26 12.60
N LEU A 201 -4.13 -14.58 11.69
CA LEU A 201 -4.77 -13.65 10.76
C LEU A 201 -5.79 -14.35 9.85
N ASN A 202 -6.91 -13.70 9.63
CA ASN A 202 -7.90 -14.08 8.63
C ASN A 202 -7.57 -13.42 7.29
N LEU A 203 -6.53 -13.93 6.64
CA LEU A 203 -6.04 -13.37 5.39
C LEU A 203 -7.00 -13.63 4.22
N PRO A 204 -7.12 -12.70 3.25
CA PRO A 204 -7.83 -12.94 2.01
C PRO A 204 -7.09 -13.92 1.12
N TRP A 205 -7.80 -14.46 0.12
CA TRP A 205 -7.24 -15.47 -0.79
C TRP A 205 -5.98 -14.99 -1.53
N GLY A 206 -5.96 -13.73 -1.96
CA GLY A 206 -4.82 -13.14 -2.65
C GLY A 206 -3.53 -13.16 -1.82
N SER A 207 -3.62 -12.91 -0.50
CA SER A 207 -2.46 -12.99 0.39
C SER A 207 -1.88 -14.42 0.44
N PHE A 208 -2.73 -15.46 0.51
CA PHE A 208 -2.25 -16.84 0.43
C PHE A 208 -1.61 -17.17 -0.91
N TYR A 209 -2.15 -16.62 -2.01
CA TYR A 209 -1.56 -16.79 -3.34
C TYR A 209 -0.16 -16.17 -3.41
N VAL A 210 0.03 -14.97 -2.85
CA VAL A 210 1.35 -14.33 -2.72
C VAL A 210 2.30 -15.23 -1.92
N LEU A 211 1.91 -15.64 -0.72
CA LEU A 211 2.75 -16.45 0.19
C LEU A 211 3.16 -17.80 -0.43
N LYS A 212 2.25 -18.49 -1.12
CA LYS A 212 2.48 -19.89 -1.55
C LYS A 212 2.93 -20.03 -3.01
N ILE A 213 2.64 -19.07 -3.87
CA ILE A 213 2.96 -19.14 -5.29
C ILE A 213 3.96 -18.06 -5.68
N ILE A 214 3.60 -16.79 -5.51
CA ILE A 214 4.42 -15.68 -6.01
C ILE A 214 5.79 -15.68 -5.34
N ASN A 215 5.85 -15.76 -4.00
CA ASN A 215 7.11 -15.69 -3.26
C ASN A 215 8.08 -16.83 -3.60
N ARG A 216 7.55 -18.02 -3.91
CA ARG A 216 8.39 -19.14 -4.38
C ARG A 216 9.00 -18.88 -5.75
N LEU A 217 8.25 -18.23 -6.62
CA LEU A 217 8.68 -17.97 -7.98
C LEU A 217 9.55 -16.72 -8.11
N LYS A 218 9.48 -15.79 -7.15
CA LYS A 218 10.36 -14.61 -7.09
C LYS A 218 11.85 -14.96 -6.99
N TRP A 219 12.20 -16.08 -6.38
CA TRP A 219 13.59 -16.58 -6.37
C TRP A 219 14.15 -16.85 -7.78
N GLU A 220 13.29 -17.19 -8.74
CA GLU A 220 13.70 -17.47 -10.12
C GLU A 220 13.46 -16.29 -11.05
N ARG A 221 12.40 -15.53 -10.78
CA ARG A 221 11.96 -14.37 -11.56
C ARG A 221 11.50 -13.28 -10.62
N GLU A 222 12.43 -12.50 -10.14
CA GLU A 222 12.25 -11.40 -9.17
C GLU A 222 11.09 -10.44 -9.50
N PHE A 223 10.78 -10.28 -10.80
CA PHE A 223 9.78 -9.30 -11.26
C PHE A 223 8.41 -9.90 -11.57
N ILE A 224 8.14 -11.15 -11.18
CA ILE A 224 6.92 -11.86 -11.60
C ILE A 224 5.62 -11.14 -11.18
N ASP A 225 5.61 -10.49 -10.05
CA ASP A 225 4.49 -9.72 -9.49
C ASP A 225 4.43 -8.25 -9.96
N LYS A 226 5.50 -7.78 -10.61
CA LYS A 226 5.64 -6.37 -11.07
C LYS A 226 5.32 -6.17 -12.55
N VAL A 227 5.18 -7.25 -13.31
CA VAL A 227 4.96 -7.18 -14.77
C VAL A 227 3.47 -6.97 -15.08
N ARG A 228 3.18 -5.96 -15.87
CA ARG A 228 1.81 -5.63 -16.30
C ARG A 228 1.75 -5.40 -17.81
N PRO A 229 0.67 -5.76 -18.50
CA PRO A 229 -0.43 -6.64 -18.07
C PRO A 229 -0.01 -8.12 -17.98
N VAL A 230 -0.55 -8.85 -17.00
CA VAL A 230 -0.18 -10.27 -16.77
C VAL A 230 -0.52 -11.17 -18.00
N LYS A 231 -1.60 -10.88 -18.72
CA LYS A 231 -1.94 -11.62 -19.97
C LYS A 231 -0.83 -11.53 -21.02
N VAL A 232 -0.24 -10.35 -21.17
CA VAL A 232 0.87 -10.10 -22.09
C VAL A 232 2.12 -10.83 -21.60
N PHE A 233 2.39 -10.79 -20.28
CA PHE A 233 3.46 -11.56 -19.66
C PHE A 233 3.31 -13.06 -19.92
N VAL A 234 2.12 -13.65 -19.69
CA VAL A 234 1.88 -15.08 -19.94
C VAL A 234 2.03 -15.40 -21.43
N PHE A 235 1.47 -14.57 -22.33
CA PHE A 235 1.57 -14.78 -23.78
C PHE A 235 3.02 -14.81 -24.26
N PHE A 236 3.81 -13.79 -23.93
CA PHE A 236 5.21 -13.75 -24.32
C PHE A 236 6.05 -14.78 -23.56
N GLY A 237 5.71 -15.06 -22.31
CA GLY A 237 6.37 -16.07 -21.52
C GLY A 237 6.22 -17.48 -22.10
N LEU A 238 5.08 -17.81 -22.69
CA LEU A 238 4.89 -19.08 -23.41
C LEU A 238 5.80 -19.21 -24.63
N ILE A 239 6.27 -18.10 -25.21
CA ILE A 239 7.16 -18.09 -26.37
C ILE A 239 8.63 -18.05 -25.92
N LEU A 240 8.98 -17.20 -24.94
CA LEU A 240 10.36 -16.85 -24.60
C LEU A 240 10.87 -17.63 -23.38
N ASP A 241 10.00 -18.03 -22.45
CA ASP A 241 10.33 -18.78 -21.22
C ASP A 241 9.21 -19.80 -20.94
N THR A 242 9.02 -20.70 -21.90
CA THR A 242 7.88 -21.65 -21.97
C THR A 242 7.77 -22.49 -20.69
N TRP A 243 8.88 -23.06 -20.23
CA TRP A 243 8.89 -23.97 -19.09
C TRP A 243 8.48 -23.27 -17.79
N PHE A 244 9.06 -22.11 -17.51
CA PHE A 244 8.71 -21.32 -16.35
C PHE A 244 7.24 -20.89 -16.39
N THR A 245 6.78 -20.42 -17.55
CA THR A 245 5.39 -19.94 -17.72
C THR A 245 4.37 -21.06 -17.58
N LEU A 246 4.62 -22.24 -18.15
CA LEU A 246 3.77 -23.42 -17.95
C LEU A 246 3.71 -23.82 -16.48
N ARG A 247 4.85 -23.82 -15.79
CA ARG A 247 4.92 -24.11 -14.35
C ARG A 247 4.14 -23.09 -13.54
N PHE A 248 4.30 -21.80 -13.82
CA PHE A 248 3.56 -20.71 -13.19
C PHE A 248 2.05 -20.89 -13.33
N VAL A 249 1.58 -21.07 -14.57
CA VAL A 249 0.15 -21.25 -14.89
C VAL A 249 -0.39 -22.53 -14.23
N THR A 250 0.34 -23.64 -14.32
CA THR A 250 -0.08 -24.92 -13.72
C THR A 250 -0.17 -24.84 -12.20
N LEU A 251 0.82 -24.23 -11.54
CA LEU A 251 0.80 -24.03 -10.09
C LEU A 251 -0.35 -23.11 -9.67
N SER A 252 -0.61 -22.05 -10.42
CA SER A 252 -1.73 -21.12 -10.16
C SER A 252 -3.07 -21.84 -10.26
N ILE A 253 -3.30 -22.60 -11.31
CA ILE A 253 -4.52 -23.40 -11.48
C ILE A 253 -4.64 -24.46 -10.38
N PHE A 254 -3.57 -25.20 -10.11
CA PHE A 254 -3.57 -26.23 -9.06
C PHE A 254 -3.88 -25.62 -7.70
N TYR A 255 -3.25 -24.49 -7.35
CA TYR A 255 -3.48 -23.81 -6.08
C TYR A 255 -4.93 -23.29 -5.99
N PHE A 256 -5.46 -22.72 -7.07
CA PHE A 256 -6.86 -22.31 -7.15
C PHE A 256 -7.81 -23.49 -6.90
N LEU A 257 -7.61 -24.62 -7.58
CA LEU A 257 -8.42 -25.82 -7.39
C LEU A 257 -8.27 -26.39 -5.97
N LYS A 258 -7.04 -26.44 -5.43
CA LYS A 258 -6.76 -26.90 -4.07
C LYS A 258 -7.49 -26.05 -3.03
N THR A 259 -7.42 -24.71 -3.14
CA THR A 259 -8.10 -23.82 -2.21
C THR A 259 -9.60 -23.89 -2.34
N ARG A 260 -10.12 -24.19 -3.54
CA ARG A 260 -11.55 -24.27 -3.80
C ARG A 260 -12.18 -25.59 -3.31
N PHE A 261 -11.48 -26.71 -3.45
CA PHE A 261 -12.06 -28.04 -3.25
C PHE A 261 -11.49 -28.80 -2.05
N ILE A 262 -10.23 -28.58 -1.68
CA ILE A 262 -9.50 -29.39 -0.70
C ILE A 262 -9.35 -28.69 0.65
N TYR A 263 -9.12 -27.37 0.68
CA TYR A 263 -8.93 -26.66 1.95
C TYR A 263 -10.18 -26.69 2.83
N SER A 264 -9.94 -26.65 4.14
CA SER A 264 -10.99 -26.64 5.15
C SER A 264 -12.04 -25.54 4.84
N PRO A 265 -13.29 -25.69 5.33
CA PRO A 265 -14.35 -24.70 5.11
C PRO A 265 -13.97 -23.26 5.45
N ARG A 266 -12.97 -23.08 6.32
CA ARG A 266 -12.47 -21.75 6.74
C ARG A 266 -11.62 -21.04 5.70
N ARG A 267 -10.90 -21.79 4.84
CA ARG A 267 -10.06 -21.26 3.75
C ARG A 267 -10.71 -21.45 2.38
N ARG A 268 -11.90 -22.04 2.36
CA ARG A 268 -12.63 -22.34 1.13
C ARG A 268 -13.37 -21.09 0.63
N SER A 269 -13.01 -20.60 -0.53
CA SER A 269 -13.80 -19.52 -1.16
C SER A 269 -15.23 -19.98 -1.44
N SER A 270 -16.23 -19.12 -1.24
CA SER A 270 -17.60 -19.42 -1.63
C SER A 270 -17.71 -19.54 -3.17
N LEU A 271 -18.76 -20.21 -3.67
CA LEU A 271 -19.02 -20.28 -5.13
C LEU A 271 -19.20 -18.90 -5.75
N THR A 272 -19.86 -17.99 -5.02
CA THR A 272 -20.06 -16.61 -5.44
C THR A 272 -18.74 -15.83 -5.46
N THR A 273 -17.88 -15.99 -4.46
CA THR A 273 -16.54 -15.40 -4.42
C THR A 273 -15.68 -15.98 -5.54
N THR A 274 -15.74 -17.30 -5.77
CA THR A 274 -15.00 -17.97 -6.86
C THR A 274 -15.44 -17.45 -8.25
N ALA A 275 -16.74 -17.31 -8.47
CA ALA A 275 -17.27 -16.77 -9.73
C ALA A 275 -16.89 -15.29 -9.90
N LYS A 276 -16.87 -14.51 -8.82
CA LYS A 276 -16.45 -13.11 -8.82
C LYS A 276 -14.95 -12.99 -9.12
N ILE A 277 -14.11 -13.82 -8.48
CA ILE A 277 -12.67 -13.91 -8.76
C ILE A 277 -12.42 -14.23 -10.23
N LEU A 278 -13.06 -15.28 -10.78
CA LEU A 278 -12.89 -15.65 -12.19
C LEU A 278 -13.31 -14.54 -13.14
N LYS A 279 -14.38 -13.81 -12.81
CA LYS A 279 -14.84 -12.67 -13.58
C LYS A 279 -13.86 -11.49 -13.49
N GLU A 280 -13.39 -11.17 -12.29
CA GLU A 280 -12.42 -10.11 -12.06
C GLU A 280 -11.07 -10.44 -12.69
N GLU A 281 -10.61 -11.68 -12.61
CA GLU A 281 -9.40 -12.16 -13.29
C GLU A 281 -9.51 -12.16 -14.82
N THR A 282 -10.69 -12.25 -15.41
CA THR A 282 -10.88 -12.04 -16.84
C THR A 282 -10.88 -10.56 -17.23
N ASP A 283 -11.27 -9.67 -16.35
CA ASP A 283 -11.22 -8.20 -16.52
C ASP A 283 -9.87 -7.58 -16.03
N PHE A 284 -8.79 -8.21 -16.24
CA PHE A 284 -7.39 -8.15 -15.81
C PHE A 284 -6.71 -6.76 -15.68
N MET A 285 -7.44 -5.71 -15.61
CA MET A 285 -7.08 -4.41 -15.09
C MET A 285 -8.32 -3.91 -14.36
N LEU A 286 -8.43 -4.25 -13.08
CA LEU A 286 -9.40 -3.57 -12.25
C LEU A 286 -9.00 -2.10 -12.21
N ASP A 287 -9.59 -1.36 -13.11
CA ASP A 287 -9.62 0.07 -13.04
C ASP A 287 -10.59 0.41 -11.91
N LEU A 288 -10.03 0.79 -10.76
CA LEU A 288 -10.83 1.23 -9.62
C LEU A 288 -11.57 2.55 -9.91
N GLU A 289 -11.50 3.07 -11.12
CA GLU A 289 -12.29 4.22 -11.55
C GLU A 289 -13.80 3.99 -11.39
N ARG A 290 -14.30 2.80 -11.76
CA ARG A 290 -15.73 2.49 -11.61
C ARG A 290 -16.19 2.46 -10.16
N PRO A 291 -15.50 1.76 -9.22
CA PRO A 291 -15.78 1.87 -7.79
C PRO A 291 -15.68 3.30 -7.26
N ALA A 292 -14.63 4.03 -7.62
CA ALA A 292 -14.45 5.42 -7.21
C ALA A 292 -15.61 6.31 -7.68
N ARG A 293 -16.04 6.16 -8.95
CA ARG A 293 -17.19 6.90 -9.46
C ARG A 293 -18.47 6.59 -8.71
N ARG A 294 -18.71 5.31 -8.37
CA ARG A 294 -19.88 4.92 -7.56
C ARG A 294 -19.90 5.60 -6.19
N LEU A 295 -18.75 5.63 -5.50
CA LEU A 295 -18.63 6.34 -4.22
C LEU A 295 -18.94 7.83 -4.36
N LEU A 296 -18.38 8.46 -5.38
CA LEU A 296 -18.63 9.87 -5.69
C LEU A 296 -20.11 10.14 -6.00
N ASP A 297 -20.82 9.19 -6.63
CA ASP A 297 -22.25 9.33 -6.97
C ASP A 297 -23.17 9.09 -5.77
N GLN A 298 -22.78 8.21 -4.84
CA GLN A 298 -23.58 7.84 -3.69
C GLN A 298 -23.74 8.97 -2.67
N GLU A 299 -22.70 9.82 -2.53
CA GLU A 299 -22.70 10.89 -1.53
C GLU A 299 -22.32 12.23 -2.15
N ALA A 300 -23.24 13.19 -2.10
CA ALA A 300 -23.00 14.54 -2.62
C ALA A 300 -21.90 15.30 -1.85
N ALA A 301 -21.69 14.95 -0.57
CA ALA A 301 -20.64 15.56 0.26
C ALA A 301 -19.23 15.09 -0.13
N VAL A 302 -19.09 13.94 -0.81
CA VAL A 302 -17.78 13.42 -1.28
C VAL A 302 -17.46 14.06 -2.65
N LYS A 303 -16.37 14.80 -2.69
CA LYS A 303 -15.88 15.51 -3.88
C LYS A 303 -14.66 14.83 -4.50
N THR A 304 -13.79 14.27 -3.66
CA THR A 304 -12.57 13.58 -4.08
C THR A 304 -12.45 12.25 -3.39
N VAL A 305 -12.20 11.20 -4.16
CA VAL A 305 -11.84 9.87 -3.66
C VAL A 305 -10.39 9.58 -3.99
N VAL A 306 -9.62 9.13 -3.00
CA VAL A 306 -8.20 8.78 -3.15
C VAL A 306 -8.02 7.30 -2.86
N PHE A 307 -7.42 6.57 -3.80
CA PHE A 307 -7.07 5.16 -3.67
C PHE A 307 -5.56 4.92 -3.85
N GLY A 308 -5.11 3.73 -3.49
CA GLY A 308 -3.84 3.07 -3.83
C GLY A 308 -4.10 1.73 -4.53
N HIS A 309 -3.46 0.67 -4.05
CA HIS A 309 -3.67 -0.74 -4.32
C HIS A 309 -3.35 -1.23 -5.75
N THR A 310 -3.76 -0.50 -6.77
CA THR A 310 -3.54 -0.96 -8.17
C THR A 310 -2.15 -0.67 -8.69
N HIS A 311 -1.33 0.07 -7.96
CA HIS A 311 0.00 0.53 -8.35
C HIS A 311 0.02 1.44 -9.60
N LYS A 312 -1.14 1.81 -10.12
CA LYS A 312 -1.26 2.64 -11.32
C LYS A 312 -1.65 4.07 -10.92
N PRO A 313 -0.74 5.04 -11.01
CA PRO A 313 -1.07 6.42 -10.70
C PRO A 313 -2.13 6.95 -11.67
N MET A 314 -3.15 7.62 -11.13
CA MET A 314 -4.23 8.19 -11.92
C MET A 314 -4.77 9.46 -11.26
N ASN A 315 -5.06 10.47 -12.08
CA ASN A 315 -5.76 11.68 -11.66
C ASN A 315 -6.86 12.00 -12.66
N LYS A 316 -8.11 11.78 -12.28
CA LYS A 316 -9.27 11.98 -13.15
C LYS A 316 -10.26 12.96 -12.53
N VAL A 317 -10.45 14.08 -13.21
CA VAL A 317 -11.50 15.05 -12.89
C VAL A 317 -12.69 14.78 -13.80
N TYR A 318 -13.87 14.63 -13.21
CA TYR A 318 -15.12 14.40 -13.94
C TYR A 318 -15.82 15.72 -14.34
N PRO A 319 -16.75 15.69 -15.32
CA PRO A 319 -17.45 16.91 -15.75
C PRO A 319 -18.26 17.61 -14.65
N ASP A 320 -18.65 16.91 -13.60
CA ASP A 320 -19.35 17.45 -12.43
C ASP A 320 -18.40 18.06 -11.37
N GLY A 321 -17.11 18.14 -11.67
CA GLY A 321 -16.08 18.67 -10.79
C GLY A 321 -15.60 17.70 -9.71
N LYS A 322 -16.16 16.50 -9.61
CA LYS A 322 -15.68 15.44 -8.71
C LYS A 322 -14.39 14.83 -9.23
N GLN A 323 -13.58 14.26 -8.33
CA GLN A 323 -12.23 13.80 -8.66
C GLN A 323 -11.94 12.42 -8.11
N TYR A 324 -11.24 11.60 -8.89
CA TYR A 324 -10.61 10.35 -8.48
C TYR A 324 -9.09 10.47 -8.61
N ILE A 325 -8.38 10.13 -7.54
CA ILE A 325 -6.93 10.04 -7.51
C ILE A 325 -6.53 8.62 -7.09
N ASN A 326 -5.58 8.02 -7.81
CA ASN A 326 -4.83 6.86 -7.33
C ASN A 326 -3.38 7.27 -7.12
N THR A 327 -2.85 7.00 -5.94
CA THR A 327 -1.50 7.43 -5.55
C THR A 327 -0.39 6.64 -6.25
N GLY A 328 -0.73 5.55 -6.94
CA GLY A 328 0.25 4.70 -7.61
C GLY A 328 1.07 3.87 -6.63
N THR A 329 2.35 3.72 -6.89
CA THR A 329 3.28 2.95 -6.05
C THR A 329 4.67 3.58 -5.98
N TRP A 330 5.41 3.25 -4.92
CA TRP A 330 6.83 3.59 -4.74
C TRP A 330 7.76 2.40 -5.08
N THR A 331 7.26 1.41 -5.82
CA THR A 331 8.05 0.29 -6.33
C THR A 331 8.31 0.42 -7.83
N LYS A 332 9.27 -0.35 -8.34
CA LYS A 332 9.51 -0.45 -9.78
C LYS A 332 8.48 -1.36 -10.42
N MET A 333 7.82 -0.87 -11.45
CA MET A 333 6.90 -1.66 -12.28
C MET A 333 7.50 -1.91 -13.65
N ILE A 334 7.18 -3.05 -14.26
CA ILE A 334 7.56 -3.39 -15.63
C ILE A 334 6.30 -3.36 -16.48
N ASN A 335 6.25 -2.39 -17.39
CA ASN A 335 5.14 -2.25 -18.31
C ASN A 335 5.47 -2.89 -19.66
N LEU A 336 4.64 -3.81 -20.09
CA LEU A 336 4.71 -4.47 -21.40
C LEU A 336 3.74 -3.87 -22.45
N ASP A 337 3.05 -2.78 -22.14
CA ASP A 337 2.27 -2.05 -23.12
C ASP A 337 3.20 -1.45 -24.18
N LEU A 338 2.89 -1.69 -25.45
CA LEU A 338 3.68 -1.22 -26.59
C LEU A 338 3.89 0.30 -26.63
N ARG A 339 2.99 1.06 -25.99
CA ARG A 339 3.10 2.53 -25.90
C ARG A 339 4.09 3.02 -24.85
N SER A 340 4.42 2.16 -23.86
CA SER A 340 5.23 2.54 -22.69
C SER A 340 6.05 1.35 -22.16
N ILE A 341 6.60 0.53 -23.07
CA ILE A 341 7.42 -0.63 -22.69
C ILE A 341 8.63 -0.18 -21.84
N GLY A 342 8.84 -0.86 -20.73
CA GLY A 342 10.05 -0.71 -19.92
C GLY A 342 9.78 -0.65 -18.42
N GLN A 343 10.84 -0.35 -17.68
CA GLN A 343 10.73 -0.11 -16.25
C GLN A 343 10.15 1.28 -16.00
N GLN A 344 9.15 1.35 -15.14
CA GLN A 344 8.52 2.59 -14.72
C GLN A 344 8.60 2.70 -13.19
N PHE A 345 8.96 3.89 -12.72
CA PHE A 345 8.84 4.29 -11.33
C PHE A 345 8.39 5.75 -11.29
N CYS A 346 7.31 6.01 -10.60
CA CYS A 346 6.70 7.33 -10.65
C CYS A 346 6.81 8.09 -9.33
N LEU A 347 7.08 7.43 -8.19
CA LEU A 347 7.18 8.03 -6.85
C LEU A 347 6.08 9.08 -6.61
N THR A 348 4.83 8.67 -6.85
CA THR A 348 3.69 9.57 -6.82
C THR A 348 3.09 9.67 -5.42
N PHE A 349 2.47 10.81 -5.14
CA PHE A 349 1.74 11.08 -3.91
C PHE A 349 0.59 12.04 -4.17
N ALA A 350 -0.50 11.91 -3.42
CA ALA A 350 -1.54 12.93 -3.47
C ALA A 350 -1.19 14.07 -2.51
N PHE A 351 -1.27 15.31 -3.01
CA PHE A 351 -1.13 16.52 -2.25
C PHE A 351 -2.52 17.14 -2.06
N ILE A 352 -2.97 17.21 -0.81
CA ILE A 352 -4.30 17.70 -0.46
C ILE A 352 -4.13 18.93 0.42
N ARG A 353 -4.69 20.02 0.00
CA ARG A 353 -4.74 21.27 0.73
C ARG A 353 -6.17 21.54 1.15
N ILE A 354 -6.39 21.73 2.45
CA ILE A 354 -7.70 22.02 3.02
C ILE A 354 -7.64 23.40 3.64
N LYS A 355 -8.54 24.29 3.20
CA LYS A 355 -8.68 25.64 3.71
C LYS A 355 -10.15 26.02 3.70
N ASP A 356 -10.64 26.60 4.81
CA ASP A 356 -12.01 27.10 4.95
C ASP A 356 -13.09 26.06 4.54
N GLY A 357 -12.85 24.78 4.90
CA GLY A 357 -13.75 23.67 4.57
C GLY A 357 -13.77 23.24 3.10
N GLN A 358 -12.86 23.79 2.28
CA GLN A 358 -12.68 23.40 0.88
C GLN A 358 -11.36 22.63 0.71
N SER A 359 -11.38 21.62 -0.16
CA SER A 359 -10.18 20.85 -0.51
C SER A 359 -9.72 21.15 -1.94
N HIS A 360 -8.40 21.20 -2.12
CA HIS A 360 -7.75 21.18 -3.43
C HIS A 360 -6.81 19.99 -3.46
N CYS A 361 -7.02 19.06 -4.40
CA CYS A 361 -6.32 17.79 -4.46
C CYS A 361 -5.56 17.67 -5.77
N GLU A 362 -4.30 17.28 -5.72
CA GLU A 362 -3.42 17.05 -6.87
C GLU A 362 -2.69 15.74 -6.72
N LEU A 363 -2.52 15.01 -7.80
CA LEU A 363 -1.52 13.96 -7.88
C LEU A 363 -0.19 14.57 -8.32
N ARG A 364 0.85 14.36 -7.53
CA ARG A 364 2.19 14.88 -7.78
C ARG A 364 3.20 13.75 -7.88
N GLN A 365 4.28 14.00 -8.60
CA GLN A 365 5.42 13.09 -8.68
C GLN A 365 6.63 13.73 -8.00
N TRP A 366 7.29 12.99 -7.12
CA TRP A 366 8.57 13.36 -6.55
C TRP A 366 9.69 13.20 -7.59
N ILE A 367 10.47 14.24 -7.82
CA ILE A 367 11.56 14.26 -8.82
C ILE A 367 12.89 14.76 -8.25
N GLY A 368 12.98 14.88 -6.92
CA GLY A 368 14.22 15.23 -6.21
C GLY A 368 14.29 16.70 -5.75
N GLU A 369 15.43 17.08 -5.18
CA GLU A 369 15.57 18.33 -4.39
C GLU A 369 15.48 19.63 -5.20
N HIS A 370 15.97 19.65 -6.43
CA HIS A 370 16.03 20.89 -7.23
C HIS A 370 14.70 21.28 -7.85
N SER A 371 13.82 20.31 -8.07
CA SER A 371 12.47 20.49 -8.56
C SER A 371 11.62 19.42 -7.90
N PRO A 372 11.29 19.59 -6.60
CA PRO A 372 10.93 18.47 -5.74
C PRO A 372 9.69 17.70 -6.18
N HIS A 373 8.81 18.33 -6.91
CA HIS A 373 7.61 17.66 -7.44
C HIS A 373 7.06 18.36 -8.67
N LYS A 374 6.31 17.63 -9.47
CA LYS A 374 5.48 18.12 -10.57
C LYS A 374 4.09 17.50 -10.51
N SER A 375 3.11 18.14 -11.15
CA SER A 375 1.79 17.53 -11.36
C SER A 375 1.93 16.28 -12.21
N PHE A 376 1.30 15.20 -11.78
CA PHE A 376 1.25 13.97 -12.56
C PHE A 376 0.08 14.07 -13.57
N GLN A 377 0.40 13.90 -14.84
CA GLN A 377 -0.58 13.82 -15.93
C GLN A 377 -0.65 12.36 -16.37
N SER A 378 -1.79 11.72 -16.18
CA SER A 378 -2.07 10.33 -16.56
C SER A 378 -2.49 10.19 -18.00
#